data_2a559d4784ed0bbe803baa6683d2cda1
#
_entry.id   2a559d4784ed0bbe803baa6683d2cda1
#
_cell.length_a   1.000
_cell.length_b   1.000
_cell.length_c   1.000
_cell.angle_alpha   90.00
_cell.angle_beta   90.00
_cell.angle_gamma   90.00
#
_symmetry.space_group_name_H-M   'P 1'
#
loop_
_entity.id
_entity.type
_entity.pdbx_description
1 polymer ?
#
loop_
_entity_poly.entity_id
_entity_poly.type
_entity_poly.pdbx_seq_one_letter_code
_entity_poly.pdbx_strand_id
1 'polypeptide(L)'
;MSVQLLKPAGVCFLMLAIGGLFSTQAQAHGGLALAQDMCRLTIGPYNMHFTGYQPDNTRNKEFCEDIPATGRTVVVLDYMEDALRPLTTEVRVIRDTGSEQDLQAITVLHLPPKVYPAGSVNFEYTFDQPGKFVGLVTVGDKKELVSRFPFSVGETKIPLPPTYFMIAFAGVAVVGVIFFALRGRRKTSGSTVS
;
A
#
# COMPACT_ATOMS: atom_id res chain seq x y z
N MET A 1 -13.08 -55.47 -30.07
CA MET A 1 -12.76 -54.09 -29.69
C MET A 1 -11.40 -54.09 -29.03
N SER A 2 -10.36 -53.71 -29.75
CA SER A 2 -8.97 -53.69 -29.22
C SER A 2 -8.65 -52.35 -28.64
N VAL A 3 -8.51 -52.30 -27.31
CA VAL A 3 -8.04 -51.11 -26.60
C VAL A 3 -6.53 -51.03 -26.79
N GLN A 4 -6.07 -50.10 -27.62
CA GLN A 4 -4.64 -49.78 -27.76
C GLN A 4 -4.17 -49.05 -26.49
N LEU A 5 -3.40 -49.73 -25.65
CA LEU A 5 -2.71 -49.08 -24.52
C LEU A 5 -1.65 -48.13 -25.09
N LEU A 6 -1.81 -46.82 -24.81
CA LEU A 6 -0.78 -45.83 -25.09
C LEU A 6 0.52 -46.23 -24.39
N LYS A 7 1.62 -46.33 -25.15
CA LYS A 7 2.94 -46.67 -24.63
C LYS A 7 3.38 -45.61 -23.61
N PRO A 8 3.99 -46.01 -22.48
CA PRO A 8 4.36 -45.09 -21.38
C PRO A 8 5.32 -43.96 -21.82
N ALA A 9 6.06 -44.16 -22.91
CA ALA A 9 6.95 -43.13 -23.47
C ALA A 9 6.20 -41.90 -23.99
N GLY A 10 4.96 -42.01 -24.49
CA GLY A 10 4.17 -40.90 -24.98
C GLY A 10 3.62 -40.01 -23.84
N VAL A 11 3.31 -40.61 -22.70
CA VAL A 11 2.79 -39.89 -21.52
C VAL A 11 3.90 -39.08 -20.88
N CYS A 12 5.14 -39.60 -20.78
CA CYS A 12 6.29 -38.84 -20.28
C CYS A 12 6.62 -37.63 -21.16
N PHE A 13 6.51 -37.75 -22.49
CA PHE A 13 6.80 -36.65 -23.40
C PHE A 13 5.75 -35.52 -23.30
N LEU A 14 4.47 -35.89 -23.10
CA LEU A 14 3.39 -34.95 -22.92
C LEU A 14 3.51 -34.16 -21.56
N MET A 15 3.93 -34.86 -20.51
CA MET A 15 4.17 -34.21 -19.19
C MET A 15 5.36 -33.25 -19.22
N LEU A 16 6.42 -33.53 -19.95
CA LEU A 16 7.55 -32.61 -20.14
C LEU A 16 7.18 -31.39 -20.98
N ALA A 17 6.31 -31.55 -22.00
CA ALA A 17 5.85 -30.42 -22.82
C ALA A 17 4.93 -29.44 -22.05
N ILE A 18 4.13 -29.93 -21.10
CA ILE A 18 3.25 -29.10 -20.26
C ILE A 18 4.06 -28.37 -19.16
N GLY A 19 5.12 -29.01 -18.63
CA GLY A 19 6.00 -28.39 -17.61
C GLY A 19 6.81 -27.18 -18.13
N GLY A 20 7.10 -27.13 -19.43
CA GLY A 20 7.83 -26.04 -20.08
C GLY A 20 7.02 -24.74 -20.28
N LEU A 21 5.69 -24.80 -20.17
CA LEU A 21 4.81 -23.63 -20.37
C LEU A 21 4.62 -22.76 -19.09
N PHE A 22 5.10 -23.22 -17.94
CA PHE A 22 5.08 -22.47 -16.67
C PHE A 22 6.48 -21.94 -16.30
N SER A 23 7.19 -21.34 -17.25
CA SER A 23 8.38 -20.57 -16.94
C SER A 23 7.93 -19.31 -16.22
N THR A 24 7.83 -19.35 -14.89
CA THR A 24 7.77 -18.13 -14.07
C THR A 24 9.09 -17.38 -14.32
N GLN A 25 9.01 -16.25 -14.99
CA GLN A 25 10.14 -15.33 -15.05
C GLN A 25 10.47 -14.91 -13.60
N ALA A 26 11.59 -15.43 -13.08
CA ALA A 26 12.20 -14.86 -11.89
C ALA A 26 12.63 -13.43 -12.25
N GLN A 27 11.83 -12.44 -11.91
CA GLN A 27 12.25 -11.05 -11.96
C GLN A 27 13.30 -10.88 -10.85
N ALA A 28 14.56 -10.90 -11.26
CA ALA A 28 15.64 -10.38 -10.44
C ALA A 28 15.34 -8.91 -10.17
N HIS A 29 15.33 -8.54 -8.91
CA HIS A 29 15.02 -7.23 -8.36
C HIS A 29 15.75 -6.09 -9.11
N GLY A 30 15.14 -5.63 -10.20
CA GLY A 30 15.33 -4.29 -10.69
C GLY A 30 14.34 -3.42 -9.94
N GLY A 31 14.76 -2.28 -9.40
CA GLY A 31 13.93 -1.38 -8.63
C GLY A 31 12.58 -1.17 -9.31
N LEU A 32 11.51 -1.15 -8.51
CA LEU A 32 10.15 -0.85 -8.97
C LEU A 32 10.21 0.35 -9.90
N ALA A 33 9.63 0.23 -11.09
CA ALA A 33 9.54 1.36 -12.00
C ALA A 33 8.92 2.54 -11.23
N LEU A 34 9.47 3.73 -11.39
CA LEU A 34 9.10 4.95 -10.65
C LEU A 34 7.58 5.17 -10.54
N ALA A 35 6.83 4.69 -11.55
CA ALA A 35 5.37 4.75 -11.60
C ALA A 35 4.65 3.76 -10.65
N GLN A 36 5.35 2.75 -10.14
CA GLN A 36 4.80 1.71 -9.25
C GLN A 36 5.29 1.86 -7.80
N ASP A 37 6.14 2.86 -7.53
CA ASP A 37 6.62 3.14 -6.19
C ASP A 37 5.52 3.80 -5.35
N MET A 38 4.90 3.00 -4.48
CA MET A 38 3.85 3.46 -3.55
C MET A 38 4.39 4.37 -2.44
N CYS A 39 5.70 4.34 -2.19
CA CYS A 39 6.38 5.16 -1.19
C CYS A 39 6.89 6.49 -1.77
N ARG A 40 6.52 6.81 -3.00
CA ARG A 40 6.99 8.02 -3.67
C ARG A 40 6.34 9.28 -3.12
N LEU A 41 7.17 10.25 -2.81
CA LEU A 41 6.83 11.59 -2.37
C LEU A 41 7.23 12.59 -3.45
N THR A 42 6.29 13.37 -3.99
CA THR A 42 6.57 14.39 -4.99
C THR A 42 6.84 15.73 -4.30
N ILE A 43 7.92 16.41 -4.69
CA ILE A 43 8.29 17.72 -4.17
C ILE A 43 8.64 18.68 -5.33
N GLY A 44 7.68 19.54 -5.70
CA GLY A 44 7.77 20.32 -6.92
C GLY A 44 7.95 19.43 -8.16
N PRO A 45 8.99 19.64 -8.99
CA PRO A 45 9.27 18.80 -10.14
C PRO A 45 10.05 17.52 -9.81
N TYR A 46 10.42 17.31 -8.55
CA TYR A 46 11.28 16.21 -8.10
C TYR A 46 10.52 15.17 -7.31
N ASN A 47 11.18 14.04 -7.05
CA ASN A 47 10.66 12.96 -6.24
C ASN A 47 11.65 12.56 -5.14
N MET A 48 11.08 12.07 -4.04
CA MET A 48 11.81 11.38 -2.99
C MET A 48 11.11 10.04 -2.72
N HIS A 49 11.84 9.10 -2.18
CA HIS A 49 11.30 7.85 -1.69
C HIS A 49 11.24 7.89 -0.17
N PHE A 50 10.06 7.69 0.40
CA PHE A 50 9.84 7.61 1.84
C PHE A 50 9.81 6.17 2.30
N THR A 51 10.56 5.84 3.34
CA THR A 51 10.50 4.51 3.95
C THR A 51 10.57 4.60 5.47
N GLY A 52 9.66 3.91 6.14
CA GLY A 52 9.68 3.69 7.58
C GLY A 52 10.12 2.26 7.91
N TYR A 53 10.97 2.09 8.91
CA TYR A 53 11.41 0.79 9.42
C TYR A 53 11.15 0.70 10.91
N GLN A 54 10.76 -0.48 11.38
CA GLN A 54 10.67 -0.79 12.81
C GLN A 54 11.57 -1.99 13.17
N PRO A 55 12.88 -1.75 13.37
CA PRO A 55 13.86 -2.83 13.56
C PRO A 55 13.50 -3.79 14.70
N ASP A 56 12.91 -3.26 15.78
CA ASP A 56 12.56 -4.02 16.98
C ASP A 56 11.31 -4.91 16.78
N ASN A 57 10.44 -4.57 15.82
CA ASN A 57 9.16 -5.26 15.58
C ASN A 57 9.16 -6.10 14.30
N THR A 58 9.67 -5.52 13.20
CA THR A 58 9.50 -6.09 11.86
C THR A 58 10.81 -6.28 11.12
N ARG A 59 11.95 -6.07 11.79
CA ARG A 59 13.30 -6.14 11.22
C ARG A 59 13.46 -5.19 10.03
N ASN A 60 13.68 -5.72 8.82
CA ASN A 60 13.98 -4.96 7.60
C ASN A 60 12.75 -4.73 6.72
N LYS A 61 11.54 -4.92 7.26
CA LYS A 61 10.33 -4.65 6.46
C LYS A 61 10.13 -3.15 6.32
N GLU A 62 9.88 -2.73 5.09
CA GLU A 62 9.62 -1.34 4.69
C GLU A 62 8.14 -1.02 4.77
N PHE A 63 7.83 0.20 5.21
CA PHE A 63 6.47 0.73 5.28
C PHE A 63 6.45 2.14 4.69
N CYS A 64 5.43 2.43 3.89
CA CYS A 64 5.23 3.75 3.28
C CYS A 64 4.28 4.63 4.12
N GLU A 65 3.01 4.24 4.19
CA GLU A 65 1.97 5.06 4.83
C GLU A 65 1.49 4.50 6.17
N ASP A 66 1.57 3.17 6.32
CA ASP A 66 1.03 2.46 7.49
C ASP A 66 2.14 1.74 8.25
N ILE A 67 2.66 2.40 9.26
CA ILE A 67 3.64 1.83 10.19
C ILE A 67 2.88 1.03 11.25
N PRO A 68 3.08 -0.30 11.36
CA PRO A 68 2.10 -1.18 12.01
C PRO A 68 2.06 -1.10 13.53
N ALA A 69 3.12 -0.64 14.18
CA ALA A 69 3.20 -0.60 15.64
C ALA A 69 3.76 0.73 16.14
N THR A 70 3.49 1.06 17.39
CA THR A 70 4.20 2.11 18.13
C THR A 70 5.63 1.67 18.45
N GLY A 71 6.46 2.59 18.88
CA GLY A 71 7.85 2.34 19.27
C GLY A 71 8.86 2.99 18.32
N ARG A 72 10.10 2.51 18.44
CA ARG A 72 11.23 3.03 17.68
C ARG A 72 11.04 2.82 16.18
N THR A 73 11.05 3.91 15.44
CA THR A 73 10.87 3.94 14.00
C THR A 73 12.00 4.73 13.35
N VAL A 74 12.66 4.12 12.40
CA VAL A 74 13.66 4.77 11.54
C VAL A 74 12.97 5.21 10.27
N VAL A 75 13.08 6.47 9.90
CA VAL A 75 12.54 7.03 8.67
C VAL A 75 13.70 7.43 7.76
N VAL A 76 13.55 7.08 6.49
CA VAL A 76 14.51 7.40 5.43
C VAL A 76 13.75 8.11 4.31
N LEU A 77 14.30 9.24 3.87
CA LEU A 77 13.86 10.01 2.71
C LEU A 77 15.00 10.04 1.70
N ASP A 78 14.91 9.26 0.65
CA ASP A 78 15.94 9.20 -0.38
C ASP A 78 15.59 10.11 -1.56
N TYR A 79 16.54 10.91 -2.03
CA TYR A 79 16.39 11.74 -3.21
C TYR A 79 16.46 10.87 -4.47
N MET A 80 15.45 10.96 -5.31
CA MET A 80 15.44 10.24 -6.57
C MET A 80 16.18 10.99 -7.67
N GLU A 81 16.33 12.32 -7.54
CA GLU A 81 17.08 13.16 -8.47
C GLU A 81 18.25 13.86 -7.76
N ASP A 82 19.42 13.84 -8.41
CA ASP A 82 20.65 14.47 -7.90
C ASP A 82 20.52 16.01 -7.74
N ALA A 83 19.59 16.63 -8.45
CA ALA A 83 19.32 18.05 -8.35
C ALA A 83 18.90 18.53 -6.96
N LEU A 84 18.39 17.63 -6.11
CA LEU A 84 18.02 17.92 -4.72
C LEU A 84 19.24 17.98 -3.77
N ARG A 85 20.35 17.31 -4.12
CA ARG A 85 21.51 17.15 -3.22
C ARG A 85 22.17 18.46 -2.77
N PRO A 86 22.29 19.50 -3.62
CA PRO A 86 22.86 20.77 -3.21
C PRO A 86 21.88 21.69 -2.47
N LEU A 87 20.59 21.35 -2.42
CA LEU A 87 19.56 22.17 -1.82
C LEU A 87 19.40 21.88 -0.33
N THR A 88 19.04 22.89 0.44
CA THR A 88 18.68 22.69 1.85
C THR A 88 17.36 21.92 1.94
N THR A 89 17.29 20.96 2.85
CA THR A 89 16.08 20.21 3.14
C THR A 89 15.75 20.31 4.62
N GLU A 90 14.53 20.74 4.92
CA GLU A 90 13.93 20.76 6.26
C GLU A 90 12.88 19.65 6.33
N VAL A 91 12.84 18.89 7.42
CA VAL A 91 11.83 17.86 7.65
C VAL A 91 11.15 18.14 8.99
N ARG A 92 9.83 18.15 8.97
CA ARG A 92 9.01 18.29 10.17
C ARG A 92 7.96 17.19 10.19
N VAL A 93 7.82 16.52 11.31
CA VAL A 93 6.72 15.57 11.55
C VAL A 93 5.76 16.20 12.53
N ILE A 94 4.51 16.28 12.16
CA ILE A 94 3.43 16.81 12.98
C ILE A 94 2.38 15.74 13.27
N ARG A 95 1.68 15.87 14.38
CA ARG A 95 0.47 15.09 14.66
C ARG A 95 -0.66 15.61 13.77
N ASP A 96 -1.37 14.71 13.07
CA ASP A 96 -2.52 15.10 12.27
C ASP A 96 -3.74 15.35 13.19
N THR A 97 -4.01 16.63 13.42
CA THR A 97 -5.16 17.09 14.21
C THR A 97 -6.27 17.67 13.34
N GLY A 98 -6.12 17.61 12.01
CA GLY A 98 -7.01 18.26 11.05
C GLY A 98 -6.83 19.79 10.96
N SER A 99 -5.91 20.38 11.72
CA SER A 99 -5.57 21.80 11.70
C SER A 99 -4.06 22.00 11.86
N GLU A 100 -3.52 22.95 11.13
CA GLU A 100 -2.10 23.33 11.17
C GLU A 100 -1.88 24.77 11.69
N GLN A 101 -2.86 25.34 12.40
CA GLN A 101 -2.80 26.72 12.88
C GLN A 101 -1.65 26.94 13.87
N ASP A 102 -1.31 25.95 14.68
CA ASP A 102 -0.17 25.99 15.59
C ASP A 102 0.76 24.80 15.32
N LEU A 103 1.57 24.92 14.28
CA LEU A 103 2.55 23.91 13.90
C LEU A 103 3.51 23.55 15.05
N GLN A 104 3.83 24.53 15.90
CA GLN A 104 4.76 24.31 17.02
C GLN A 104 4.19 23.32 18.03
N ALA A 105 2.92 23.50 18.40
CA ALA A 105 2.26 22.65 19.39
C ALA A 105 2.04 21.21 18.93
N ILE A 106 1.85 21.00 17.63
CA ILE A 106 1.61 19.65 17.05
C ILE A 106 2.86 19.00 16.48
N THR A 107 4.02 19.69 16.47
CA THR A 107 5.28 19.15 16.00
C THR A 107 5.80 18.09 16.98
N VAL A 108 6.06 16.89 16.48
CA VAL A 108 6.68 15.80 17.24
C VAL A 108 8.17 15.66 16.94
N LEU A 109 8.59 16.07 15.74
CA LEU A 109 9.99 16.06 15.33
C LEU A 109 10.26 17.20 14.35
N HIS A 110 11.43 17.83 14.47
CA HIS A 110 11.89 18.87 13.55
C HIS A 110 13.38 18.74 13.27
N LEU A 111 13.71 18.51 12.01
CA LEU A 111 15.06 18.58 11.48
C LEU A 111 15.20 19.94 10.78
N PRO A 112 16.03 20.85 11.28
CA PRO A 112 16.19 22.19 10.68
C PRO A 112 16.81 22.09 9.27
N PRO A 113 16.67 23.13 8.44
CA PRO A 113 17.22 23.14 7.09
C PRO A 113 18.69 22.79 7.06
N LYS A 114 19.06 21.78 6.24
CA LYS A 114 20.43 21.30 6.08
C LYS A 114 20.58 20.71 4.67
N VAL A 115 21.81 20.80 4.11
CA VAL A 115 22.17 20.13 2.87
C VAL A 115 22.55 18.67 3.17
N TYR A 116 22.02 17.74 2.36
CA TYR A 116 22.27 16.30 2.46
C TYR A 116 22.94 15.79 1.19
N PRO A 117 24.27 15.92 1.06
CA PRO A 117 24.99 15.60 -0.19
C PRO A 117 24.92 14.11 -0.56
N ALA A 118 24.76 13.24 0.44
CA ALA A 118 24.56 11.80 0.21
C ALA A 118 23.24 11.48 -0.51
N GLY A 119 22.28 12.42 -0.53
CA GLY A 119 20.97 12.24 -1.15
C GLY A 119 19.98 11.46 -0.29
N SER A 120 20.22 11.40 1.02
CA SER A 120 19.34 10.71 1.96
C SER A 120 19.24 11.49 3.27
N VAL A 121 18.01 11.67 3.75
CA VAL A 121 17.69 12.24 5.07
C VAL A 121 17.21 11.12 5.95
N ASN A 122 17.97 10.82 7.02
CA ASN A 122 17.66 9.74 7.95
C ASN A 122 17.38 10.32 9.32
N PHE A 123 16.34 9.84 9.98
CA PHE A 123 16.08 10.16 11.38
C PHE A 123 15.39 8.98 12.09
N GLU A 124 15.51 8.99 13.40
CA GLU A 124 14.87 8.02 14.29
C GLU A 124 13.94 8.76 15.25
N TYR A 125 12.77 8.21 15.47
CA TYR A 125 11.80 8.74 16.43
C TYR A 125 11.04 7.59 17.11
N THR A 126 10.78 7.73 18.41
CA THR A 126 9.97 6.77 19.17
C THR A 126 8.55 7.29 19.28
N PHE A 127 7.62 6.63 18.60
CA PHE A 127 6.20 6.94 18.70
C PHE A 127 5.60 6.18 19.89
N ASP A 128 5.32 6.89 20.99
CA ASP A 128 4.81 6.29 22.23
C ASP A 128 3.33 5.90 22.14
N GLN A 129 2.57 6.54 21.24
CA GLN A 129 1.14 6.33 21.08
C GLN A 129 0.77 6.17 19.60
N PRO A 130 -0.25 5.34 19.32
CA PRO A 130 -0.77 5.24 17.96
C PRO A 130 -1.40 6.57 17.51
N GLY A 131 -1.42 6.79 16.21
CA GLY A 131 -2.04 7.98 15.65
C GLY A 131 -1.68 8.25 14.20
N LYS A 132 -2.26 9.34 13.69
CA LYS A 132 -1.99 9.86 12.36
C LYS A 132 -1.01 11.00 12.45
N PHE A 133 -0.10 11.03 11.49
CA PHE A 133 0.97 12.00 11.41
C PHE A 133 1.08 12.52 9.98
N VAL A 134 1.71 13.67 9.84
CA VAL A 134 2.06 14.25 8.55
C VAL A 134 3.52 14.63 8.57
N GLY A 135 4.27 14.11 7.61
CA GLY A 135 5.59 14.61 7.30
C GLY A 135 5.49 15.79 6.35
N LEU A 136 6.16 16.87 6.70
CA LEU A 136 6.34 18.06 5.88
C LEU A 136 7.80 18.12 5.47
N VAL A 137 8.06 18.06 4.18
CA VAL A 137 9.40 18.23 3.61
C VAL A 137 9.44 19.55 2.87
N THR A 138 10.40 20.40 3.21
CA THR A 138 10.61 21.69 2.58
C THR A 138 12.02 21.72 1.99
N VAL A 139 12.13 22.02 0.71
CA VAL A 139 13.42 22.08 0.01
C VAL A 139 13.63 23.45 -0.61
N GLY A 140 14.90 23.89 -0.60
CA GLY A 140 15.35 25.19 -1.10
C GLY A 140 15.43 26.26 0.00
N ASP A 141 16.37 27.18 -0.16
CA ASP A 141 16.65 28.24 0.83
C ASP A 141 15.47 29.20 1.05
N LYS A 142 14.66 29.39 0.00
CA LYS A 142 13.44 30.21 0.08
C LYS A 142 12.19 29.39 0.38
N LYS A 143 12.33 28.12 0.74
CA LYS A 143 11.22 27.19 1.04
C LYS A 143 10.22 27.07 -0.13
N GLU A 144 10.74 27.05 -1.33
CA GLU A 144 9.95 27.09 -2.58
C GLU A 144 9.24 25.78 -2.86
N LEU A 145 9.86 24.67 -2.47
CA LEU A 145 9.33 23.33 -2.71
C LEU A 145 8.87 22.72 -1.39
N VAL A 146 7.59 22.42 -1.30
CA VAL A 146 6.99 21.81 -0.12
C VAL A 146 6.24 20.55 -0.53
N SER A 147 6.46 19.48 0.21
CA SER A 147 5.71 18.25 0.08
C SER A 147 5.12 17.85 1.41
N ARG A 148 3.99 17.17 1.34
CA ARG A 148 3.22 16.70 2.48
C ARG A 148 2.90 15.22 2.28
N PHE A 149 3.28 14.39 3.24
CA PHE A 149 2.99 12.96 3.20
C PHE A 149 2.33 12.52 4.51
N PRO A 150 1.06 12.14 4.46
CA PRO A 150 0.37 11.59 5.61
C PRO A 150 0.81 10.13 5.84
N PHE A 151 0.93 9.74 7.11
CA PHE A 151 1.19 8.36 7.50
C PHE A 151 0.56 8.05 8.86
N SER A 152 0.35 6.78 9.14
CA SER A 152 -0.16 6.32 10.43
C SER A 152 0.85 5.44 11.16
N VAL A 153 0.80 5.45 12.47
CA VAL A 153 1.63 4.60 13.33
C VAL A 153 0.74 3.86 14.32
N GLY A 154 0.87 2.54 14.38
CA GLY A 154 0.14 1.72 15.34
C GLY A 154 -1.38 1.69 15.12
N GLU A 155 -1.88 2.22 14.03
CA GLU A 155 -3.29 2.11 13.67
C GLU A 155 -3.54 0.75 13.01
N THR A 156 -4.29 -0.11 13.69
CA THR A 156 -4.66 -1.42 13.15
C THR A 156 -5.76 -1.23 12.10
N LYS A 157 -5.42 -1.25 10.83
CA LYS A 157 -6.39 -1.46 9.76
C LYS A 157 -6.83 -2.92 9.84
N ILE A 158 -8.00 -3.21 10.40
CA ILE A 158 -8.58 -4.55 10.37
C ILE A 158 -9.11 -4.76 8.95
N PRO A 159 -8.42 -5.55 8.10
CA PRO A 159 -8.95 -5.86 6.78
C PRO A 159 -10.22 -6.66 6.98
N LEU A 160 -11.34 -6.19 6.44
CA LEU A 160 -12.57 -6.98 6.41
C LEU A 160 -12.27 -8.26 5.63
N PRO A 161 -12.34 -9.44 6.25
CA PRO A 161 -12.04 -10.68 5.56
C PRO A 161 -13.00 -10.85 4.38
N PRO A 162 -12.54 -11.40 3.23
CA PRO A 162 -13.33 -11.54 2.02
C PRO A 162 -14.63 -12.34 2.23
N THR A 163 -14.70 -13.12 3.30
CA THR A 163 -15.90 -13.86 3.72
C THR A 163 -17.10 -12.94 3.97
N TYR A 164 -16.92 -11.72 4.45
CA TYR A 164 -18.03 -10.76 4.60
C TYR A 164 -18.67 -10.39 3.27
N PHE A 165 -17.86 -10.20 2.24
CA PHE A 165 -18.37 -9.93 0.90
C PHE A 165 -19.12 -11.14 0.33
N MET A 166 -18.62 -12.36 0.55
CA MET A 166 -19.31 -13.58 0.13
C MET A 166 -20.67 -13.74 0.83
N ILE A 167 -20.74 -13.49 2.13
CA ILE A 167 -21.99 -13.55 2.90
C ILE A 167 -22.99 -12.48 2.39
N ALA A 168 -22.51 -11.26 2.13
CA ALA A 168 -23.35 -10.19 1.60
C ALA A 168 -23.92 -10.57 0.21
N PHE A 169 -23.09 -11.09 -0.69
CA PHE A 169 -23.54 -11.55 -2.02
C PHE A 169 -24.53 -12.72 -1.92
N ALA A 170 -24.27 -13.70 -1.04
CA ALA A 170 -25.19 -14.81 -0.82
C ALA A 170 -26.55 -14.31 -0.29
N GLY A 171 -26.55 -13.35 0.64
CA GLY A 171 -27.76 -12.73 1.15
C GLY A 171 -28.59 -12.05 0.05
N VAL A 172 -27.94 -11.26 -0.81
CA VAL A 172 -28.59 -10.60 -1.95
C VAL A 172 -29.17 -11.61 -2.93
N ALA A 173 -28.44 -12.71 -3.21
CA ALA A 173 -28.93 -13.77 -4.10
C ALA A 173 -30.17 -14.46 -3.52
N VAL A 174 -30.18 -14.78 -2.24
CA VAL A 174 -31.36 -15.40 -1.56
C VAL A 174 -32.58 -14.47 -1.62
N VAL A 175 -32.42 -13.19 -1.31
CA VAL A 175 -33.50 -12.19 -1.41
C VAL A 175 -34.03 -12.10 -2.84
N GLY A 176 -33.15 -12.10 -3.83
CA GLY A 176 -33.49 -12.09 -5.26
C GLY A 176 -34.34 -13.32 -5.65
N VAL A 177 -33.92 -14.52 -5.22
CA VAL A 177 -34.65 -15.77 -5.48
C VAL A 177 -36.05 -15.74 -4.85
N ILE A 178 -36.18 -15.30 -3.58
CA ILE A 178 -37.42 -15.18 -2.88
C ILE A 178 -38.32 -14.19 -3.60
N PHE A 179 -37.83 -13.03 -3.99
CA PHE A 179 -38.57 -12.01 -4.70
C PHE A 179 -39.12 -12.54 -6.05
N PHE A 180 -38.32 -13.23 -6.82
CA PHE A 180 -38.72 -13.84 -8.10
C PHE A 180 -39.75 -14.94 -7.90
N ALA A 181 -39.59 -15.81 -6.88
CA ALA A 181 -40.51 -16.86 -6.57
C ALA A 181 -41.92 -16.31 -6.15
N LEU A 182 -41.95 -15.25 -5.35
CA LEU A 182 -43.20 -14.60 -4.93
C LEU A 182 -43.86 -13.88 -6.10
N ARG A 183 -43.11 -13.26 -7.00
CA ARG A 183 -43.65 -12.58 -8.18
C ARG A 183 -44.19 -13.58 -9.22
N GLY A 184 -43.57 -14.75 -9.36
CA GLY A 184 -44.04 -15.83 -10.24
C GLY A 184 -45.41 -16.40 -9.77
N ARG A 185 -45.57 -16.58 -8.46
CA ARG A 185 -46.83 -17.11 -7.89
C ARG A 185 -48.06 -16.19 -8.11
N ARG A 186 -47.87 -14.87 -8.19
CA ARG A 186 -48.94 -13.90 -8.45
C ARG A 186 -49.50 -13.93 -9.88
N LYS A 187 -48.73 -14.47 -10.85
CA LYS A 187 -49.18 -14.56 -12.25
C LYS A 187 -50.03 -15.81 -12.57
N THR A 188 -49.96 -16.85 -11.75
CA THR A 188 -50.68 -18.11 -11.97
C THR A 188 -52.10 -18.15 -11.30
N SER A 189 -52.45 -17.18 -10.47
CA SER A 189 -53.76 -17.13 -9.79
C SER A 189 -54.84 -16.35 -10.54
N GLY A 190 -54.61 -15.94 -11.77
CA GLY A 190 -55.52 -15.07 -12.54
C GLY A 190 -56.24 -15.73 -13.74
N SER A 191 -56.19 -17.07 -13.90
CA SER A 191 -56.79 -17.72 -15.09
C SER A 191 -57.64 -18.91 -14.70
N THR A 192 -58.78 -18.66 -14.03
CA THR A 192 -59.88 -19.61 -13.97
C THR A 192 -61.15 -18.83 -13.61
N VAL A 193 -61.77 -18.15 -14.62
CA VAL A 193 -63.19 -17.85 -14.67
C VAL A 193 -63.59 -17.82 -16.13
N SER A 194 -64.19 -18.87 -16.61
CA SER A 194 -65.30 -18.86 -17.54
C SER A 194 -65.82 -20.28 -17.75
#